data_6a9f72c989c4352c561bfc89d0f328ba
#
_entry.id   6a9f72c989c4352c561bfc89d0f328ba
#
_cell.length_a   1.000
_cell.length_b   1.000
_cell.length_c   1.000
_cell.angle_alpha   90.00
_cell.angle_beta   90.00
_cell.angle_gamma   90.00
#
_symmetry.space_group_name_H-M   'P 1'
#
loop_
_entity.id
_entity.type
_entity.pdbx_description
1 polymer ?
#
loop_
_entity_poly.entity_id
_entity_poly.type
_entity_poly.pdbx_seq_one_letter_code
_entity_poly.pdbx_strand_id
1 'polypeptide(L)'
;MRDMRTIVFIFGLLVLFSAGVFGQQVTRRVCDTIHYELIWEKIIIPVTVNGIKVKYIVDTGGKTGTMRDVAVDMKATSTGTSTSVSDINRAGTSFQTGILHDVELSPNYRLSRLETMIFPATGFFRELGVAGILGGDAFARSVITFDSREKIMVINYPYRPAGLKITDGVRMF
;
A
#
# COMPACT_ATOMS: atom_id res chain seq x y z
N MET A 1 -39.29 -41.01 24.74
CA MET A 1 -39.55 -40.24 23.51
C MET A 1 -39.32 -38.79 23.85
N ARG A 2 -38.19 -38.23 23.44
CA ARG A 2 -37.94 -36.79 23.56
C ARG A 2 -38.79 -36.03 22.59
N ASP A 3 -39.60 -35.11 23.08
CA ASP A 3 -40.59 -34.38 22.34
C ASP A 3 -39.95 -33.66 21.13
N MET A 4 -40.39 -33.99 19.93
CA MET A 4 -39.92 -33.40 18.67
C MET A 4 -40.10 -31.87 18.64
N ARG A 5 -41.02 -31.35 19.43
CA ARG A 5 -41.26 -29.90 19.63
C ARG A 5 -40.07 -29.22 20.35
N THR A 6 -39.46 -29.89 21.32
CA THR A 6 -38.30 -29.36 22.08
C THR A 6 -37.04 -29.28 21.21
N ILE A 7 -36.85 -30.27 20.31
CA ILE A 7 -35.70 -30.29 19.38
C ILE A 7 -35.84 -29.16 18.33
N VAL A 8 -37.03 -28.92 17.80
CA VAL A 8 -37.27 -27.83 16.84
C VAL A 8 -37.04 -26.46 17.49
N PHE A 9 -37.41 -26.28 18.77
CA PHE A 9 -37.21 -25.03 19.49
C PHE A 9 -35.71 -24.74 19.75
N ILE A 10 -34.94 -25.77 20.10
CA ILE A 10 -33.50 -25.64 20.33
C ILE A 10 -32.74 -25.34 19.02
N PHE A 11 -33.15 -25.97 17.92
CA PHE A 11 -32.55 -25.71 16.59
C PHE A 11 -32.91 -24.32 16.08
N GLY A 12 -34.13 -23.84 16.30
CA GLY A 12 -34.55 -22.46 15.96
C GLY A 12 -33.78 -21.40 16.76
N LEU A 13 -33.49 -21.67 18.04
CA LEU A 13 -32.72 -20.75 18.89
C LEU A 13 -31.22 -20.69 18.49
N LEU A 14 -30.67 -21.83 18.05
CA LEU A 14 -29.26 -21.89 17.58
C LEU A 14 -29.04 -21.15 16.26
N VAL A 15 -30.03 -21.14 15.36
CA VAL A 15 -29.98 -20.41 14.09
C VAL A 15 -30.10 -18.90 14.29
N LEU A 16 -30.85 -18.46 15.32
CA LEU A 16 -30.97 -17.03 15.63
C LEU A 16 -29.71 -16.43 16.25
N PHE A 17 -28.83 -17.25 16.86
CA PHE A 17 -27.55 -16.78 17.42
C PHE A 17 -26.40 -16.69 16.39
N SER A 18 -26.58 -17.25 15.19
CA SER A 18 -25.59 -17.14 14.11
C SER A 18 -25.75 -15.90 13.22
N ALA A 19 -26.75 -15.07 13.46
CA ALA A 19 -26.94 -13.84 12.73
C ALA A 19 -26.17 -12.71 13.40
N GLY A 20 -24.93 -12.49 12.89
CA GLY A 20 -24.36 -11.15 12.94
C GLY A 20 -23.32 -10.86 13.99
N VAL A 21 -22.21 -11.58 13.99
CA VAL A 21 -20.94 -10.90 14.28
C VAL A 21 -20.44 -10.29 12.98
N PHE A 22 -21.13 -9.25 12.49
CA PHE A 22 -20.50 -8.27 11.62
C PHE A 22 -19.49 -7.53 12.50
N GLY A 23 -18.28 -8.07 12.57
CA GLY A 23 -17.16 -7.39 13.17
C GLY A 23 -17.07 -6.02 12.51
N GLN A 24 -17.40 -4.95 13.23
CA GLN A 24 -17.04 -3.61 12.81
C GLN A 24 -15.53 -3.66 12.59
N GLN A 25 -15.10 -3.60 11.33
CA GLN A 25 -13.71 -3.34 11.01
C GLN A 25 -13.41 -1.96 11.59
N VAL A 26 -12.90 -1.94 12.81
CA VAL A 26 -12.35 -0.73 13.40
C VAL A 26 -11.15 -0.37 12.53
N THR A 27 -11.37 0.51 11.58
CA THR A 27 -10.28 1.04 10.75
C THR A 27 -9.36 1.80 11.68
N ARG A 28 -8.27 1.15 12.08
CA ARG A 28 -7.28 1.74 12.97
C ARG A 28 -6.76 3.01 12.31
N ARG A 29 -6.85 4.13 13.02
CA ARG A 29 -6.22 5.37 12.58
C ARG A 29 -4.73 5.24 12.77
N VAL A 30 -3.98 5.55 11.73
CA VAL A 30 -2.53 5.61 11.75
C VAL A 30 -2.12 7.05 11.53
N CYS A 31 -1.22 7.53 12.36
CA CYS A 31 -0.50 8.78 12.17
C CYS A 31 0.97 8.48 12.53
N ASP A 32 1.74 8.13 11.53
CA ASP A 32 3.12 7.74 11.70
C ASP A 32 4.06 8.68 10.96
N THR A 33 5.25 8.82 11.52
CA THR A 33 6.34 9.61 10.95
C THR A 33 7.45 8.69 10.47
N ILE A 34 7.91 8.91 9.24
CA ILE A 34 9.00 8.18 8.60
C ILE A 34 10.10 9.19 8.28
N HIS A 35 11.32 8.93 8.73
CA HIS A 35 12.47 9.71 8.30
C HIS A 35 12.87 9.31 6.88
N TYR A 36 13.15 10.29 6.03
CA TYR A 36 13.61 10.03 4.67
C TYR A 36 15.00 10.60 4.42
N GLU A 37 15.68 10.02 3.45
CA GLU A 37 16.90 10.55 2.87
C GLU A 37 16.56 11.34 1.61
N LEU A 38 17.28 12.42 1.35
CA LEU A 38 17.19 13.15 0.09
C LEU A 38 18.50 12.94 -0.67
N ILE A 39 18.44 12.11 -1.73
CA ILE A 39 19.60 11.79 -2.59
C ILE A 39 19.21 12.13 -4.03
N TRP A 40 20.00 12.96 -4.70
CA TRP A 40 19.71 13.44 -6.06
C TRP A 40 18.28 13.96 -6.20
N GLU A 41 17.84 14.76 -5.24
CA GLU A 41 16.49 15.33 -5.19
C GLU A 41 15.36 14.27 -5.13
N LYS A 42 15.68 13.01 -4.83
CA LYS A 42 14.71 11.94 -4.62
C LYS A 42 14.51 11.68 -3.14
N ILE A 43 13.25 11.60 -2.75
CA ILE A 43 12.85 11.21 -1.40
C ILE A 43 12.95 9.70 -1.30
N ILE A 44 13.80 9.19 -0.42
CA ILE A 44 14.05 7.77 -0.24
C ILE A 44 13.68 7.38 1.18
N ILE A 45 12.82 6.37 1.32
CA ILE A 45 12.36 5.85 2.61
C ILE A 45 12.79 4.39 2.81
N PRO A 46 13.06 3.98 4.05
CA PRO A 46 13.21 2.58 4.40
C PRO A 46 11.82 1.89 4.36
N VAL A 47 11.81 0.67 3.86
CA VAL A 47 10.62 -0.19 3.77
C VAL A 47 11.03 -1.60 4.14
N THR A 48 10.18 -2.33 4.86
CA THR A 48 10.38 -3.77 5.06
C THR A 48 9.35 -4.53 4.22
N VAL A 49 9.81 -5.45 3.38
CA VAL A 49 8.96 -6.28 2.54
C VAL A 49 9.26 -7.74 2.85
N ASN A 50 8.26 -8.48 3.31
CA ASN A 50 8.41 -9.89 3.68
C ASN A 50 9.60 -10.11 4.65
N GLY A 51 9.80 -9.20 5.61
CA GLY A 51 10.90 -9.22 6.57
C GLY A 51 12.25 -8.69 6.05
N ILE A 52 12.37 -8.38 4.77
CA ILE A 52 13.61 -7.87 4.16
C ILE A 52 13.58 -6.34 4.13
N LYS A 53 14.61 -5.72 4.71
CA LYS A 53 14.76 -4.27 4.73
C LYS A 53 15.35 -3.79 3.41
N VAL A 54 14.66 -2.88 2.76
CA VAL A 54 15.05 -2.25 1.50
C VAL A 54 14.76 -0.75 1.55
N LYS A 55 15.17 -0.01 0.55
CA LYS A 55 14.82 1.39 0.37
C LYS A 55 14.05 1.57 -0.94
N TYR A 56 13.13 2.53 -0.94
CA TYR A 56 12.36 2.90 -2.12
C TYR A 56 12.38 4.41 -2.34
N ILE A 57 12.38 4.83 -3.60
CA ILE A 57 12.05 6.22 -3.96
C ILE A 57 10.54 6.42 -3.79
N VAL A 58 10.12 7.51 -3.19
CA VAL A 58 8.70 7.89 -3.13
C VAL A 58 8.34 8.72 -4.37
N ASP A 59 7.37 8.22 -5.14
CA ASP A 59 6.82 8.91 -6.31
C ASP A 59 5.29 8.77 -6.32
N THR A 60 4.60 9.73 -5.72
CA THR A 60 3.13 9.72 -5.59
C THR A 60 2.39 9.86 -6.91
N GLY A 61 3.06 10.28 -7.99
CA GLY A 61 2.49 10.39 -9.33
C GLY A 61 2.56 9.11 -10.15
N GLY A 62 3.30 8.10 -9.68
CA GLY A 62 3.51 6.84 -10.37
C GLY A 62 2.80 5.65 -9.72
N LYS A 63 3.00 4.48 -10.33
CA LYS A 63 2.69 3.17 -9.73
C LYS A 63 3.93 2.58 -9.08
N THR A 64 3.72 1.73 -8.09
CA THR A 64 4.82 0.99 -7.47
C THR A 64 5.51 0.09 -8.49
N GLY A 65 6.84 0.15 -8.48
CA GLY A 65 7.69 -0.65 -9.35
C GLY A 65 8.93 -1.13 -8.61
N THR A 66 9.35 -2.37 -8.88
CA THR A 66 10.45 -3.04 -8.20
C THR A 66 11.40 -3.66 -9.20
N MET A 67 12.70 -3.56 -8.97
CA MET A 67 13.70 -4.27 -9.77
C MET A 67 13.51 -5.78 -9.65
N ARG A 68 13.68 -6.50 -10.77
CA ARG A 68 13.41 -7.94 -10.86
C ARG A 68 14.21 -8.78 -9.87
N ASP A 69 15.48 -8.55 -9.75
CA ASP A 69 16.36 -9.26 -8.82
C ASP A 69 15.91 -9.07 -7.37
N VAL A 70 15.63 -7.82 -6.98
CA VAL A 70 15.13 -7.50 -5.64
C VAL A 70 13.74 -8.09 -5.39
N ALA A 71 12.86 -8.09 -6.40
CA ALA A 71 11.54 -8.71 -6.28
C ALA A 71 11.61 -10.21 -6.02
N VAL A 72 12.60 -10.91 -6.64
CA VAL A 72 12.87 -12.32 -6.38
C VAL A 72 13.32 -12.53 -4.94
N ASP A 73 14.27 -11.74 -4.47
CA ASP A 73 14.78 -11.82 -3.09
C ASP A 73 13.66 -11.60 -2.07
N MET A 74 12.77 -10.64 -2.31
CA MET A 74 11.61 -10.36 -1.49
C MET A 74 10.46 -11.35 -1.66
N LYS A 75 10.63 -12.40 -2.49
CA LYS A 75 9.63 -13.43 -2.78
C LYS A 75 8.32 -12.85 -3.33
N ALA A 76 8.40 -11.86 -4.20
CA ALA A 76 7.23 -11.32 -4.88
C ALA A 76 6.53 -12.40 -5.71
N THR A 77 5.21 -12.46 -5.65
CA THR A 77 4.40 -13.44 -6.38
C THR A 77 3.99 -12.87 -7.73
N SER A 78 4.27 -13.57 -8.83
CA SER A 78 3.80 -13.14 -10.16
C SER A 78 2.27 -13.20 -10.24
N THR A 79 1.67 -12.20 -10.86
CA THR A 79 0.22 -12.19 -11.15
C THR A 79 -0.11 -12.89 -12.48
N GLY A 80 0.89 -13.16 -13.32
CA GLY A 80 0.70 -13.63 -14.69
C GLY A 80 0.17 -12.56 -15.65
N THR A 81 0.08 -11.32 -15.21
CA THR A 81 -0.40 -10.17 -16.00
C THR A 81 0.73 -9.19 -16.29
N SER A 82 0.48 -8.26 -17.20
CA SER A 82 1.39 -7.17 -17.54
C SER A 82 0.65 -5.84 -17.51
N THR A 83 1.35 -4.78 -17.10
CA THR A 83 0.87 -3.40 -17.13
C THR A 83 1.71 -2.60 -18.11
N SER A 84 1.05 -1.82 -18.96
CA SER A 84 1.73 -0.89 -19.87
C SER A 84 1.84 0.48 -19.22
N VAL A 85 3.02 1.06 -19.29
CA VAL A 85 3.28 2.45 -18.89
C VAL A 85 3.60 3.23 -20.17
N SER A 86 2.83 4.27 -20.42
CA SER A 86 3.07 5.18 -21.54
C SER A 86 3.71 6.45 -21.01
N ASP A 87 4.84 6.82 -21.56
CA ASP A 87 5.41 8.16 -21.43
C ASP A 87 4.77 9.07 -22.50
N ILE A 88 4.67 10.37 -22.22
CA ILE A 88 4.06 11.38 -23.10
C ILE A 88 4.64 11.33 -24.53
N ASN A 89 5.87 10.86 -24.69
CA ASN A 89 6.60 10.88 -25.96
C ASN A 89 7.02 9.50 -26.48
N ARG A 90 6.57 8.39 -25.89
CA ARG A 90 7.04 7.05 -26.29
C ARG A 90 5.92 6.02 -26.33
N ALA A 91 6.10 5.04 -27.23
CA ALA A 91 5.30 3.82 -27.23
C ALA A 91 5.35 3.17 -25.84
N GLY A 92 4.21 2.73 -25.36
CA GLY A 92 4.09 2.14 -24.03
C GLY A 92 5.02 0.95 -23.85
N THR A 93 5.72 0.91 -22.72
CA THR A 93 6.52 -0.25 -22.33
C THR A 93 5.69 -1.13 -21.40
N SER A 94 5.63 -2.43 -21.69
CA SER A 94 4.90 -3.41 -20.87
C SER A 94 5.83 -4.03 -19.84
N PHE A 95 5.39 -4.03 -18.58
CA PHE A 95 6.08 -4.66 -17.47
C PHE A 95 5.22 -5.78 -16.87
N GLN A 96 5.86 -6.88 -16.50
CA GLN A 96 5.20 -7.92 -15.72
C GLN A 96 4.74 -7.35 -14.38
N THR A 97 3.61 -7.85 -13.88
CA THR A 97 3.07 -7.44 -12.59
C THR A 97 3.33 -8.52 -11.54
N GLY A 98 3.68 -8.11 -10.35
CA GLY A 98 3.84 -8.97 -9.19
C GLY A 98 3.15 -8.39 -7.96
N ILE A 99 3.13 -9.17 -6.90
CA ILE A 99 2.59 -8.75 -5.60
C ILE A 99 3.71 -8.85 -4.57
N LEU A 100 3.98 -7.74 -3.91
CA LEU A 100 4.77 -7.69 -2.69
C LEU A 100 3.85 -8.03 -1.52
N HIS A 101 4.32 -8.88 -0.63
CA HIS A 101 3.60 -9.30 0.56
C HIS A 101 4.21 -8.66 1.80
N ASP A 102 3.38 -8.42 2.81
CA ASP A 102 3.79 -7.90 4.12
C ASP A 102 4.73 -6.68 4.00
N VAL A 103 4.20 -5.64 3.35
CA VAL A 103 4.92 -4.38 3.13
C VAL A 103 4.72 -3.46 4.33
N GLU A 104 5.78 -3.21 5.08
CA GLU A 104 5.78 -2.33 6.24
C GLU A 104 6.51 -1.02 5.91
N LEU A 105 5.75 0.07 5.87
CA LEU A 105 6.31 1.42 5.68
C LEU A 105 6.63 2.07 7.03
N SER A 106 5.86 1.72 8.05
CA SER A 106 6.07 2.15 9.44
C SER A 106 5.51 1.10 10.39
N PRO A 107 5.79 1.15 11.69
CA PRO A 107 5.29 0.17 12.66
C PRO A 107 3.77 -0.03 12.63
N ASN A 108 3.02 1.03 12.30
CA ASN A 108 1.56 1.00 12.28
C ASN A 108 0.96 1.03 10.87
N TYR A 109 1.75 1.30 9.82
CA TYR A 109 1.28 1.33 8.43
C TYR A 109 1.84 0.14 7.66
N ARG A 110 1.01 -0.90 7.54
CA ARG A 110 1.34 -2.16 6.87
C ARG A 110 0.31 -2.50 5.81
N LEU A 111 0.80 -2.96 4.68
CA LEU A 111 -0.01 -3.46 3.58
C LEU A 111 0.22 -4.96 3.46
N SER A 112 -0.82 -5.76 3.60
CA SER A 112 -0.72 -7.22 3.43
C SER A 112 -0.29 -7.61 2.02
N ARG A 113 -0.64 -6.76 1.05
CA ARG A 113 -0.26 -6.92 -0.36
C ARG A 113 -0.16 -5.56 -1.04
N LEU A 114 0.83 -5.43 -1.92
CA LEU A 114 1.02 -4.26 -2.78
C LEU A 114 1.38 -4.75 -4.17
N GLU A 115 0.59 -4.36 -5.16
CA GLU A 115 0.91 -4.67 -6.56
C GLU A 115 2.12 -3.85 -7.01
N THR A 116 3.01 -4.46 -7.76
CA THR A 116 4.23 -3.83 -8.24
C THR A 116 4.52 -4.20 -9.69
N MET A 117 5.00 -3.27 -10.47
CA MET A 117 5.58 -3.54 -11.78
C MET A 117 6.99 -4.11 -11.60
N ILE A 118 7.29 -5.18 -12.30
CA ILE A 118 8.62 -5.80 -12.27
C ILE A 118 9.42 -5.33 -13.47
N PHE A 119 10.45 -4.53 -13.23
CA PHE A 119 11.29 -4.00 -14.29
C PHE A 119 12.73 -4.52 -14.20
N PRO A 120 13.49 -4.50 -15.32
CA PRO A 120 14.89 -4.89 -15.30
C PRO A 120 15.71 -4.02 -14.35
N ALA A 121 16.71 -4.60 -13.70
CA ALA A 121 17.65 -3.84 -12.89
C ALA A 121 18.35 -2.77 -13.73
N THR A 122 18.40 -1.54 -13.24
CA THR A 122 19.08 -0.41 -13.89
C THR A 122 20.19 0.14 -13.02
N GLY A 123 21.22 0.73 -13.63
CA GLY A 123 22.32 1.38 -12.92
C GLY A 123 21.83 2.46 -11.96
N PHE A 124 20.87 3.28 -12.40
CA PHE A 124 20.31 4.37 -11.60
C PHE A 124 19.78 3.92 -10.23
N PHE A 125 18.96 2.87 -10.17
CA PHE A 125 18.44 2.37 -8.89
C PHE A 125 19.51 1.71 -8.03
N ARG A 126 20.48 1.04 -8.67
CA ARG A 126 21.62 0.43 -7.96
C ARG A 126 22.52 1.48 -7.32
N GLU A 127 22.81 2.55 -8.03
CA GLU A 127 23.63 3.67 -7.52
C GLU A 127 22.96 4.38 -6.34
N LEU A 128 21.63 4.51 -6.37
CA LEU A 128 20.85 5.04 -5.26
C LEU A 128 20.68 4.03 -4.10
N GLY A 129 21.02 2.76 -4.31
CA GLY A 129 20.84 1.71 -3.31
C GLY A 129 19.38 1.42 -2.99
N VAL A 130 18.48 1.55 -3.97
CA VAL A 130 17.04 1.39 -3.78
C VAL A 130 16.49 0.19 -4.54
N ALA A 131 15.42 -0.41 -4.03
CA ALA A 131 14.72 -1.53 -4.64
C ALA A 131 13.86 -1.12 -5.86
N GLY A 132 13.46 0.15 -5.90
CA GLY A 132 12.57 0.64 -6.93
C GLY A 132 11.84 1.93 -6.51
N ILE A 133 10.62 2.08 -7.00
CA ILE A 133 9.74 3.22 -6.78
C ILE A 133 8.52 2.77 -5.99
N LEU A 134 8.16 3.50 -4.95
CA LEU A 134 6.93 3.35 -4.19
C LEU A 134 5.94 4.40 -4.69
N GLY A 135 4.93 3.93 -5.39
CA GLY A 135 3.95 4.77 -6.08
C GLY A 135 2.82 5.27 -5.18
N GLY A 136 1.91 6.08 -5.75
CA GLY A 136 0.72 6.57 -5.06
C GLY A 136 -0.22 5.46 -4.59
N ASP A 137 -0.18 4.30 -5.22
CA ASP A 137 -0.94 3.10 -4.85
C ASP A 137 -0.55 2.54 -3.47
N ALA A 138 0.70 2.70 -3.04
CA ALA A 138 1.14 2.33 -1.70
C ALA A 138 0.54 3.22 -0.60
N PHE A 139 0.07 4.40 -0.96
CA PHE A 139 -0.48 5.40 -0.04
C PHE A 139 -1.98 5.63 -0.27
N ALA A 140 -2.65 4.70 -0.93
CA ALA A 140 -4.07 4.81 -1.23
C ALA A 140 -4.88 5.10 0.04
N ARG A 141 -5.80 6.09 -0.03
CA ARG A 141 -6.64 6.53 1.10
C ARG A 141 -5.87 7.14 2.28
N SER A 142 -4.64 7.58 2.05
CA SER A 142 -3.83 8.29 3.06
C SER A 142 -3.62 9.75 2.67
N VAL A 143 -3.36 10.57 3.67
CA VAL A 143 -2.75 11.90 3.48
C VAL A 143 -1.28 11.77 3.83
N ILE A 144 -0.43 12.23 2.92
CA ILE A 144 1.01 12.27 3.11
C ILE A 144 1.42 13.74 3.23
N THR A 145 2.16 14.05 4.26
CA THR A 145 2.75 15.37 4.47
C THR A 145 4.26 15.24 4.52
N PHE A 146 4.96 16.07 3.76
CA PHE A 146 6.42 16.13 3.80
C PHE A 146 6.87 17.39 4.53
N ASP A 147 7.73 17.22 5.51
CA ASP A 147 8.50 18.30 6.11
C ASP A 147 9.95 18.21 5.58
N SER A 148 10.29 19.14 4.69
CA SER A 148 11.61 19.15 4.04
C SER A 148 12.71 19.62 4.98
N ARG A 149 12.39 20.37 6.02
CA ARG A 149 13.36 20.85 7.01
C ARG A 149 13.81 19.73 7.92
N GLU A 150 12.84 18.99 8.46
CA GLU A 150 13.09 17.87 9.37
C GLU A 150 13.35 16.55 8.61
N LYS A 151 13.17 16.53 7.29
CA LYS A 151 13.28 15.32 6.44
C LYS A 151 12.42 14.19 6.95
N ILE A 152 11.16 14.50 7.23
CA ILE A 152 10.16 13.54 7.65
C ILE A 152 8.98 13.52 6.70
N MET A 153 8.40 12.33 6.57
CA MET A 153 7.13 12.07 5.89
C MET A 153 6.14 11.58 6.94
N VAL A 154 5.00 12.25 7.05
CA VAL A 154 3.92 11.85 7.94
C VAL A 154 2.82 11.20 7.12
N ILE A 155 2.39 9.99 7.53
CA ILE A 155 1.29 9.26 6.92
C ILE A 155 0.09 9.29 7.86
N ASN A 156 -1.04 9.83 7.38
CA ASN A 156 -2.32 9.78 8.07
C ASN A 156 -3.30 8.88 7.32
N TYR A 157 -3.73 7.78 7.93
CA TYR A 157 -4.64 6.79 7.35
C TYR A 157 -5.75 6.43 8.34
N PRO A 158 -6.99 6.21 7.92
CA PRO A 158 -7.52 6.50 6.60
C PRO A 158 -7.77 8.00 6.42
N TYR A 159 -7.64 8.46 5.18
CA TYR A 159 -8.12 9.80 4.83
C TYR A 159 -9.63 9.86 5.00
N ARG A 160 -10.06 10.74 5.89
CA ARG A 160 -11.46 11.10 6.05
C ARG A 160 -11.54 12.62 5.90
N PRO A 161 -12.02 13.14 4.77
CA PRO A 161 -12.25 14.57 4.65
C PRO A 161 -13.27 14.98 5.72
N ALA A 162 -12.85 15.77 6.69
CA ALA A 162 -13.75 16.32 7.69
C ALA A 162 -14.63 17.34 6.98
N GLY A 163 -15.87 16.93 6.61
CA GLY A 163 -16.94 17.88 6.28
C GLY A 163 -16.69 18.86 5.12
N LEU A 164 -15.60 18.72 4.35
CA LEU A 164 -15.36 19.51 3.16
C LEU A 164 -16.44 19.17 2.12
N LYS A 165 -17.48 19.97 2.06
CA LYS A 165 -18.36 20.01 0.92
C LYS A 165 -17.53 20.54 -0.25
N ILE A 166 -17.39 19.75 -1.29
CA ILE A 166 -16.68 20.12 -2.56
C ILE A 166 -17.25 21.39 -3.19
N THR A 167 -18.41 21.87 -2.72
CA THR A 167 -19.08 23.10 -3.14
C THR A 167 -18.35 24.40 -2.77
N ASP A 168 -17.38 24.39 -1.87
CA ASP A 168 -16.73 25.61 -1.39
C ASP A 168 -15.44 25.97 -2.14
N GLY A 169 -15.26 25.41 -3.33
CA GLY A 169 -14.26 25.85 -4.30
C GLY A 169 -12.86 26.02 -3.72
N VAL A 170 -12.18 24.92 -3.37
CA VAL A 170 -10.74 24.97 -3.09
C VAL A 170 -10.04 25.40 -4.37
N ARG A 171 -9.65 26.66 -4.48
CA ARG A 171 -8.72 27.10 -5.53
C ARG A 171 -7.35 26.52 -5.17
N MET A 172 -6.91 25.57 -5.96
CA MET A 172 -5.51 25.18 -5.98
C MET A 172 -4.73 26.26 -6.73
N PHE A 173 -3.75 26.85 -6.08
CA PHE A 173 -2.78 27.75 -6.70
C PHE A 173 -1.59 26.93 -7.19
#